data_cbb2f1645551f40f3e356b58c54f0380
#
_entry.id   cbb2f1645551f40f3e356b58c54f0380
#
_cell.length_a   1.000
_cell.length_b   1.000
_cell.length_c   1.000
_cell.angle_alpha   90.00
_cell.angle_beta   90.00
_cell.angle_gamma   90.00
#
_symmetry.space_group_name_H-M   'P 1'
#
loop_
_entity.id
_entity.type
_entity.pdbx_description
1 polymer ?
#
loop_
_entity_poly.entity_id
_entity_poly.type
_entity_poly.pdbx_seq_one_letter_code
_entity_poly.pdbx_strand_id
1 'polypeptide(L)'
;MKKLFLLLISMLMVLSLAACGSGEKPADNSEPVVEIDPKEIDNNPHGKTEGRYLAISMPTLAAPFYVQLCDLIEDQAKAAGMQVTRESADGNVSTQITQLENFKTMGVTDLIVCPVDEEAVKETLVALRKDGMNIHSFAFEFGRDCSYYDSCTSANQKAIGEQNVANANDWIAKTFPDAADKSVKTVIVSLPNNEANIARAEGLRTIADNPKVDLLAEYEMTAEDMSQAQNFVDQMMIEHPDVQVVICHFASIAMAVDEQLQAYRNQLDVEHFAVFSCDYDDTLASKMVSSLQNESFIRATGTYNPELNLIFEVTMGQHDSELTAEKIFFFPVVSFTAEDVAAAQ
;
A
#
# COMPACT_ATOMS: atom_id res chain seq x y z
N MET A 1 -45.69 -25.64 -40.50
CA MET A 1 -46.26 -24.96 -41.71
C MET A 1 -45.47 -23.67 -41.86
N LYS A 2 -44.56 -23.64 -42.81
CA LYS A 2 -44.52 -22.74 -44.01
C LYS A 2 -44.37 -21.25 -43.61
N LYS A 3 -43.42 -20.43 -44.05
CA LYS A 3 -42.38 -20.35 -45.12
C LYS A 3 -41.73 -18.97 -44.86
N LEU A 4 -40.42 -18.76 -44.84
CA LEU A 4 -39.49 -18.54 -45.96
C LEU A 4 -39.93 -17.45 -46.96
N PHE A 5 -39.18 -16.33 -47.02
CA PHE A 5 -38.86 -15.50 -48.19
C PHE A 5 -37.82 -14.44 -47.73
N LEU A 6 -36.62 -14.42 -48.06
CA LEU A 6 -35.72 -14.48 -49.22
C LEU A 6 -35.88 -13.32 -50.21
N LEU A 7 -34.70 -12.72 -50.44
CA LEU A 7 -34.20 -12.07 -51.65
C LEU A 7 -34.48 -10.55 -51.76
N LEU A 8 -33.67 -9.75 -52.37
CA LEU A 8 -32.36 -9.73 -53.06
C LEU A 8 -32.19 -8.34 -53.68
N ILE A 9 -30.93 -7.89 -53.92
CA ILE A 9 -30.44 -7.11 -55.05
C ILE A 9 -30.74 -5.59 -54.98
N SER A 10 -29.77 -4.68 -55.17
CA SER A 10 -28.88 -4.63 -56.33
C SER A 10 -27.71 -3.64 -56.12
N MET A 11 -26.59 -4.12 -56.61
CA MET A 11 -25.39 -3.42 -56.99
C MET A 11 -25.68 -2.46 -58.15
N LEU A 12 -25.31 -1.19 -58.03
CA LEU A 12 -25.14 -0.30 -59.19
C LEU A 12 -23.79 0.44 -59.09
N MET A 13 -22.86 -0.02 -59.91
CA MET A 13 -21.72 0.78 -60.37
C MET A 13 -22.21 1.90 -61.24
N VAL A 14 -21.66 3.11 -60.99
CA VAL A 14 -21.53 4.11 -62.03
C VAL A 14 -20.13 4.73 -61.95
N LEU A 15 -19.33 4.40 -62.92
CA LEU A 15 -18.16 5.17 -63.34
C LEU A 15 -18.65 6.43 -64.01
N SER A 16 -18.13 7.60 -63.65
CA SER A 16 -17.95 8.69 -64.64
C SER A 16 -16.93 9.73 -64.12
N LEU A 17 -15.83 9.74 -64.81
CA LEU A 17 -15.18 10.90 -65.47
C LEU A 17 -14.42 11.88 -64.58
N ALA A 18 -13.14 11.82 -64.86
CA ALA A 18 -12.13 12.83 -64.52
C ALA A 18 -12.54 14.22 -65.02
N ALA A 19 -12.49 15.20 -64.15
CA ALA A 19 -12.32 16.59 -64.49
C ALA A 19 -11.24 17.17 -63.62
N CYS A 20 -10.11 17.56 -64.25
CA CYS A 20 -9.07 18.37 -63.65
C CYS A 20 -9.63 19.70 -63.19
N GLY A 21 -9.60 19.92 -61.88
CA GLY A 21 -9.77 21.22 -61.27
C GLY A 21 -8.68 21.35 -60.20
N SER A 22 -7.71 22.21 -60.42
CA SER A 22 -6.72 22.64 -59.43
C SER A 22 -7.42 23.43 -58.35
N GLY A 23 -7.87 22.73 -57.31
CA GLY A 23 -8.31 23.31 -56.06
C GLY A 23 -7.22 23.09 -55.03
N GLU A 24 -6.59 24.18 -54.61
CA GLU A 24 -5.74 24.18 -53.43
C GLU A 24 -6.52 23.59 -52.25
N LYS A 25 -5.99 22.50 -51.65
CA LYS A 25 -6.49 22.06 -50.32
C LYS A 25 -6.30 23.22 -49.36
N PRO A 26 -7.30 23.53 -48.52
CA PRO A 26 -7.06 24.43 -47.40
C PRO A 26 -5.89 23.82 -46.59
N ALA A 27 -4.89 24.63 -46.31
CA ALA A 27 -3.83 24.25 -45.41
C ALA A 27 -4.47 23.85 -44.07
N ASP A 28 -4.27 22.63 -43.69
CA ASP A 28 -4.58 22.16 -42.33
C ASP A 28 -3.63 22.88 -41.39
N ASN A 29 -4.09 24.00 -40.83
CA ASN A 29 -3.39 24.80 -39.83
C ASN A 29 -3.66 24.26 -38.41
N SER A 30 -4.01 23.01 -38.24
CA SER A 30 -3.94 22.38 -36.95
C SER A 30 -2.46 22.26 -36.57
N GLU A 31 -2.02 23.13 -35.66
CA GLU A 31 -0.74 22.92 -34.96
C GLU A 31 -0.76 21.49 -34.39
N PRO A 32 0.37 20.75 -34.47
CA PRO A 32 0.43 19.43 -33.90
C PRO A 32 0.10 19.56 -32.40
N VAL A 33 -0.98 18.92 -31.97
CA VAL A 33 -1.29 18.78 -30.53
C VAL A 33 -0.14 17.97 -29.96
N VAL A 34 0.76 18.64 -29.27
CA VAL A 34 1.82 17.96 -28.51
C VAL A 34 1.13 17.23 -27.35
N GLU A 35 1.02 15.95 -27.47
CA GLU A 35 0.50 15.10 -26.40
C GLU A 35 1.59 15.01 -25.31
N ILE A 36 1.42 15.81 -24.25
CA ILE A 36 2.36 15.81 -23.11
C ILE A 36 2.18 14.49 -22.36
N ASP A 37 3.27 13.75 -22.12
CA ASP A 37 3.25 12.56 -21.25
C ASP A 37 2.86 13.02 -19.83
N PRO A 38 1.79 12.50 -19.24
CA PRO A 38 1.38 12.86 -17.88
C PRO A 38 2.47 12.68 -16.83
N LYS A 39 3.46 11.82 -17.08
CA LYS A 39 4.62 11.60 -16.19
C LYS A 39 5.62 12.76 -16.19
N GLU A 40 5.61 13.59 -17.23
CA GLU A 40 6.49 14.76 -17.35
C GLU A 40 5.87 16.03 -16.73
N ILE A 41 4.59 15.98 -16.34
CA ILE A 41 3.92 17.10 -15.67
C ILE A 41 4.46 17.20 -14.23
N ASP A 42 4.78 18.40 -13.81
CA ASP A 42 5.13 18.71 -12.42
C ASP A 42 4.30 19.92 -11.98
N ASN A 43 3.25 19.66 -11.22
CA ASN A 43 2.36 20.67 -10.63
C ASN A 43 2.68 20.93 -9.15
N ASN A 44 3.71 20.29 -8.60
CA ASN A 44 4.08 20.41 -7.21
C ASN A 44 4.37 21.87 -6.85
N PRO A 45 3.76 22.42 -5.80
CA PRO A 45 3.87 23.85 -5.45
C PRO A 45 5.23 24.29 -4.90
N HIS A 46 6.16 23.38 -4.64
CA HIS A 46 7.51 23.66 -4.10
C HIS A 46 7.48 24.59 -2.88
N GLY A 47 6.63 24.25 -1.92
CA GLY A 47 6.46 24.96 -0.65
C GLY A 47 5.58 26.20 -0.67
N LYS A 48 5.02 26.60 -1.83
CA LYS A 48 4.13 27.76 -1.94
C LYS A 48 2.70 27.40 -1.56
N THR A 49 2.12 28.13 -0.62
CA THR A 49 0.76 27.87 -0.11
C THR A 49 -0.21 29.04 -0.30
N GLU A 50 0.31 30.26 -0.47
CA GLU A 50 -0.52 31.47 -0.58
C GLU A 50 -1.46 31.44 -1.78
N GLY A 51 -2.76 31.65 -1.52
CA GLY A 51 -3.80 31.70 -2.54
C GLY A 51 -4.21 30.32 -3.09
N ARG A 52 -3.72 29.23 -2.51
CA ARG A 52 -4.08 27.87 -2.92
C ARG A 52 -5.34 27.35 -2.21
N TYR A 53 -6.00 26.40 -2.86
CA TYR A 53 -7.20 25.77 -2.34
C TYR A 53 -7.02 24.24 -2.35
N LEU A 54 -6.97 23.64 -1.16
CA LEU A 54 -6.78 22.22 -0.96
C LEU A 54 -8.12 21.50 -0.90
N ALA A 55 -8.28 20.43 -1.66
CA ALA A 55 -9.32 19.43 -1.45
C ALA A 55 -8.72 18.15 -0.85
N ILE A 56 -9.49 17.50 0.04
CA ILE A 56 -9.16 16.21 0.63
C ILE A 56 -10.29 15.24 0.24
N SER A 57 -9.96 14.19 -0.50
CA SER A 57 -10.91 13.15 -0.94
C SER A 57 -10.54 11.81 -0.33
N MET A 58 -11.40 11.32 0.58
CA MET A 58 -11.18 10.06 1.29
C MET A 58 -12.20 8.99 0.89
N PRO A 59 -11.82 7.71 0.94
CA PRO A 59 -12.73 6.61 0.59
C PRO A 59 -13.92 6.55 1.54
N THR A 60 -13.70 6.91 2.82
CA THR A 60 -14.74 6.97 3.85
C THR A 60 -14.28 7.88 5.00
N LEU A 61 -15.23 8.49 5.69
CA LEU A 61 -15.02 9.17 6.97
C LEU A 61 -15.67 8.42 8.14
N ALA A 62 -16.14 7.19 7.92
CA ALA A 62 -16.66 6.34 8.99
C ALA A 62 -15.55 5.78 9.91
N ALA A 63 -14.32 5.63 9.39
CA ALA A 63 -13.18 5.19 10.16
C ALA A 63 -12.50 6.37 10.88
N PRO A 64 -12.29 6.29 12.22
CA PRO A 64 -11.65 7.37 13.00
C PRO A 64 -10.29 7.81 12.46
N PHE A 65 -9.52 6.89 11.91
CA PHE A 65 -8.23 7.17 11.29
C PHE A 65 -8.32 8.25 10.20
N TYR A 66 -9.26 8.11 9.25
CA TYR A 66 -9.41 9.09 8.18
C TYR A 66 -9.90 10.44 8.68
N VAL A 67 -10.73 10.47 9.74
CA VAL A 67 -11.16 11.73 10.36
C VAL A 67 -9.97 12.45 10.96
N GLN A 68 -9.16 11.77 11.77
CA GLN A 68 -7.96 12.34 12.40
C GLN A 68 -6.95 12.83 11.35
N LEU A 69 -6.75 12.06 10.29
CA LEU A 69 -5.89 12.45 9.17
C LEU A 69 -6.39 13.74 8.50
N CYS A 70 -7.67 13.81 8.17
CA CYS A 70 -8.25 15.00 7.56
C CYS A 70 -8.15 16.23 8.48
N ASP A 71 -8.47 16.07 9.76
CA ASP A 71 -8.39 17.15 10.74
C ASP A 71 -6.96 17.71 10.82
N LEU A 72 -5.95 16.85 10.86
CA LEU A 72 -4.54 17.24 10.88
C LEU A 72 -4.14 18.02 9.61
N ILE A 73 -4.49 17.49 8.43
CA ILE A 73 -4.19 18.13 7.15
C ILE A 73 -4.91 19.48 7.03
N GLU A 74 -6.18 19.55 7.44
CA GLU A 74 -6.95 20.81 7.45
C GLU A 74 -6.30 21.86 8.34
N ASP A 75 -5.86 21.48 9.54
CA ASP A 75 -5.22 22.41 10.48
C ASP A 75 -3.91 22.97 9.92
N GLN A 76 -3.08 22.11 9.29
CA GLN A 76 -1.84 22.51 8.62
C GLN A 76 -2.12 23.46 7.45
N ALA A 77 -3.08 23.11 6.58
CA ALA A 77 -3.44 23.92 5.42
C ALA A 77 -4.00 25.29 5.82
N LYS A 78 -4.89 25.34 6.83
CA LYS A 78 -5.43 26.60 7.39
C LYS A 78 -4.33 27.45 8.01
N ALA A 79 -3.41 26.84 8.74
CA ALA A 79 -2.24 27.54 9.31
C ALA A 79 -1.31 28.10 8.21
N ALA A 80 -1.25 27.43 7.06
CA ALA A 80 -0.50 27.87 5.87
C ALA A 80 -1.27 28.90 5.01
N GLY A 81 -2.47 29.34 5.43
CA GLY A 81 -3.27 30.35 4.74
C GLY A 81 -4.06 29.83 3.54
N MET A 82 -4.23 28.51 3.41
CA MET A 82 -4.99 27.88 2.33
C MET A 82 -6.49 27.81 2.65
N GLN A 83 -7.31 27.81 1.58
CA GLN A 83 -8.67 27.31 1.70
C GLN A 83 -8.65 25.78 1.70
N VAL A 84 -9.59 25.16 2.41
CA VAL A 84 -9.66 23.69 2.50
C VAL A 84 -11.12 23.23 2.37
N THR A 85 -11.32 22.14 1.67
CA THR A 85 -12.56 21.35 1.66
C THR A 85 -12.23 19.87 1.80
N ARG A 86 -13.15 19.08 2.36
CA ARG A 86 -13.04 17.62 2.39
C ARG A 86 -14.32 16.94 1.98
N GLU A 87 -14.21 15.79 1.33
CA GLU A 87 -15.30 14.97 0.87
C GLU A 87 -15.05 13.49 1.20
N SER A 88 -16.15 12.79 1.52
CA SER A 88 -16.19 11.34 1.70
C SER A 88 -16.84 10.70 0.50
N ALA A 89 -16.22 9.67 -0.06
CA ALA A 89 -16.81 8.87 -1.12
C ALA A 89 -17.79 7.79 -0.61
N ASP A 90 -17.80 7.56 0.71
CA ASP A 90 -18.60 6.52 1.39
C ASP A 90 -18.48 5.14 0.75
N GLY A 91 -17.26 4.78 0.32
CA GLY A 91 -16.94 3.52 -0.36
C GLY A 91 -17.41 3.44 -1.80
N ASN A 92 -17.93 4.53 -2.39
CA ASN A 92 -18.51 4.53 -3.73
C ASN A 92 -17.61 5.25 -4.74
N VAL A 93 -17.06 4.49 -5.68
CA VAL A 93 -16.16 5.00 -6.73
C VAL A 93 -16.82 6.07 -7.58
N SER A 94 -18.10 5.88 -7.99
CA SER A 94 -18.80 6.86 -8.84
C SER A 94 -19.02 8.18 -8.10
N THR A 95 -19.26 8.11 -6.78
CA THR A 95 -19.34 9.31 -5.93
C THR A 95 -18.00 10.03 -5.92
N GLN A 96 -16.89 9.29 -5.72
CA GLN A 96 -15.55 9.87 -5.70
C GLN A 96 -15.21 10.56 -7.03
N ILE A 97 -15.46 9.91 -8.17
CA ILE A 97 -15.24 10.49 -9.51
C ILE A 97 -16.00 11.81 -9.65
N THR A 98 -17.29 11.84 -9.27
CA THR A 98 -18.11 13.06 -9.34
C THR A 98 -17.54 14.18 -8.45
N GLN A 99 -17.08 13.87 -7.25
CA GLN A 99 -16.44 14.82 -6.34
C GLN A 99 -15.14 15.38 -6.93
N LEU A 100 -14.29 14.51 -7.50
CA LEU A 100 -13.03 14.90 -8.16
C LEU A 100 -13.29 15.90 -9.32
N GLU A 101 -14.27 15.63 -10.18
CA GLU A 101 -14.67 16.53 -11.27
C GLU A 101 -15.18 17.87 -10.75
N ASN A 102 -15.92 17.88 -9.64
CA ASN A 102 -16.44 19.10 -9.01
C ASN A 102 -15.31 19.97 -8.45
N PHE A 103 -14.24 19.41 -7.94
CA PHE A 103 -13.10 20.18 -7.40
C PHE A 103 -12.50 21.13 -8.43
N LYS A 104 -12.41 20.70 -9.70
CA LYS A 104 -11.99 21.58 -10.80
C LYS A 104 -12.91 22.81 -10.92
N THR A 105 -14.23 22.61 -10.87
CA THR A 105 -15.23 23.69 -10.96
C THR A 105 -15.16 24.63 -9.75
N MET A 106 -14.80 24.13 -8.60
CA MET A 106 -14.62 24.90 -7.35
C MET A 106 -13.32 25.71 -7.35
N GLY A 107 -12.42 25.50 -8.30
CA GLY A 107 -11.12 26.18 -8.36
C GLY A 107 -10.08 25.60 -7.40
N VAL A 108 -10.20 24.32 -7.06
CA VAL A 108 -9.21 23.60 -6.27
C VAL A 108 -7.88 23.56 -7.05
N THR A 109 -6.80 23.87 -6.35
CA THR A 109 -5.44 23.87 -6.90
C THR A 109 -4.63 22.66 -6.47
N ASP A 110 -4.98 22.08 -5.32
CA ASP A 110 -4.28 20.96 -4.70
C ASP A 110 -5.29 19.90 -4.25
N LEU A 111 -4.94 18.64 -4.47
CA LEU A 111 -5.77 17.52 -4.10
C LEU A 111 -4.94 16.50 -3.33
N ILE A 112 -5.38 16.15 -2.12
CA ILE A 112 -4.94 14.94 -1.43
C ILE A 112 -6.04 13.90 -1.59
N VAL A 113 -5.73 12.79 -2.22
CA VAL A 113 -6.70 11.72 -2.51
C VAL A 113 -6.23 10.38 -1.98
N CYS A 114 -7.13 9.68 -1.26
CA CYS A 114 -7.05 8.25 -1.02
C CYS A 114 -8.12 7.58 -1.90
N PRO A 115 -7.75 6.87 -2.98
CA PRO A 115 -8.70 6.28 -3.90
C PRO A 115 -9.56 5.19 -3.24
N VAL A 116 -10.84 5.12 -3.61
CA VAL A 116 -11.70 3.95 -3.33
C VAL A 116 -11.25 2.77 -4.20
N ASP A 117 -10.94 3.05 -5.45
CA ASP A 117 -10.39 2.14 -6.44
C ASP A 117 -9.46 2.93 -7.36
N GLU A 118 -8.17 2.62 -7.33
CA GLU A 118 -7.13 3.37 -8.00
C GLU A 118 -7.30 3.38 -9.52
N GLU A 119 -7.54 2.23 -10.13
CA GLU A 119 -7.69 2.11 -11.57
C GLU A 119 -8.94 2.86 -12.08
N ALA A 120 -10.03 2.82 -11.31
CA ALA A 120 -11.27 3.45 -11.70
C ALA A 120 -11.21 4.99 -11.66
N VAL A 121 -10.43 5.59 -10.74
CA VAL A 121 -10.30 7.06 -10.63
C VAL A 121 -9.14 7.63 -11.45
N LYS A 122 -8.24 6.80 -11.94
CA LYS A 122 -6.98 7.17 -12.58
C LYS A 122 -7.15 8.12 -13.75
N GLU A 123 -8.06 7.82 -14.69
CA GLU A 123 -8.28 8.69 -15.85
C GLU A 123 -8.72 10.10 -15.43
N THR A 124 -9.60 10.20 -14.42
CA THR A 124 -10.03 11.49 -13.86
C THR A 124 -8.87 12.25 -13.24
N LEU A 125 -8.02 11.59 -12.45
CA LEU A 125 -6.86 12.21 -11.82
C LEU A 125 -5.84 12.67 -12.87
N VAL A 126 -5.57 11.87 -13.92
CA VAL A 126 -4.70 12.26 -15.03
C VAL A 126 -5.24 13.53 -15.73
N ALA A 127 -6.56 13.63 -15.94
CA ALA A 127 -7.17 14.80 -16.56
C ALA A 127 -7.02 16.04 -15.66
N LEU A 128 -7.28 15.93 -14.35
CA LEU A 128 -7.13 17.03 -13.40
C LEU A 128 -5.68 17.50 -13.32
N ARG A 129 -4.73 16.56 -13.32
CA ARG A 129 -3.30 16.87 -13.31
C ARG A 129 -2.86 17.62 -14.57
N LYS A 130 -3.34 17.22 -15.75
CA LYS A 130 -3.11 17.93 -17.02
C LYS A 130 -3.69 19.35 -17.01
N ASP A 131 -4.77 19.57 -16.27
CA ASP A 131 -5.38 20.89 -16.08
C ASP A 131 -4.63 21.77 -15.06
N GLY A 132 -3.54 21.28 -14.48
CA GLY A 132 -2.65 22.03 -13.57
C GLY A 132 -2.95 21.86 -12.09
N MET A 133 -3.81 20.89 -11.71
CA MET A 133 -4.04 20.54 -10.30
C MET A 133 -2.84 19.74 -9.79
N ASN A 134 -2.25 20.17 -8.68
CA ASN A 134 -1.28 19.36 -7.95
C ASN A 134 -1.99 18.21 -7.24
N ILE A 135 -1.58 16.98 -7.51
CA ILE A 135 -2.23 15.79 -6.97
C ILE A 135 -1.26 15.02 -6.10
N HIS A 136 -1.63 14.85 -4.85
CA HIS A 136 -0.98 13.96 -3.90
C HIS A 136 -1.83 12.72 -3.68
N SER A 137 -1.27 11.54 -3.93
CA SER A 137 -1.92 10.26 -3.61
C SER A 137 -1.45 9.78 -2.23
N PHE A 138 -2.41 9.50 -1.37
CA PHE A 138 -2.17 8.78 -0.12
C PHE A 138 -2.72 7.36 -0.31
N ALA A 139 -1.84 6.38 -0.48
CA ALA A 139 -2.23 5.01 -0.75
C ALA A 139 -1.43 4.04 0.12
N PHE A 140 -2.11 3.00 0.62
CA PHE A 140 -1.46 1.89 1.31
C PHE A 140 -0.98 0.82 0.32
N GLU A 141 -1.66 0.70 -0.82
CA GLU A 141 -1.32 -0.19 -1.92
C GLU A 141 -0.73 0.62 -3.06
N PHE A 142 0.24 0.03 -3.75
CA PHE A 142 1.14 0.82 -4.55
C PHE A 142 1.22 0.33 -5.99
N GLY A 143 0.58 1.05 -6.90
CA GLY A 143 0.95 1.00 -8.31
C GLY A 143 2.15 1.92 -8.58
N ARG A 144 3.17 1.43 -9.30
CA ARG A 144 4.35 2.23 -9.69
C ARG A 144 4.05 3.23 -10.80
N ASP A 145 2.78 3.49 -11.09
CA ASP A 145 2.36 4.41 -12.14
C ASP A 145 2.14 5.81 -11.59
N CYS A 146 3.16 6.65 -11.67
CA CYS A 146 3.09 8.05 -11.28
C CYS A 146 2.43 8.98 -12.31
N SER A 147 1.66 8.45 -13.28
CA SER A 147 1.02 9.27 -14.31
C SER A 147 -0.11 10.16 -13.76
N TYR A 148 -0.71 9.80 -12.64
CA TYR A 148 -1.90 10.47 -12.10
C TYR A 148 -1.65 11.31 -10.84
N TYR A 149 -0.40 11.35 -10.31
CA TYR A 149 -0.06 12.18 -9.16
C TYR A 149 1.28 12.92 -9.35
N ASP A 150 1.49 13.98 -8.60
CA ASP A 150 2.73 14.76 -8.53
C ASP A 150 3.60 14.30 -7.36
N SER A 151 2.97 13.80 -6.30
CA SER A 151 3.62 13.16 -5.16
C SER A 151 2.73 12.10 -4.53
N CYS A 152 3.33 11.19 -3.77
CA CYS A 152 2.62 10.16 -3.04
C CYS A 152 3.28 9.90 -1.68
N THR A 153 2.49 9.57 -0.67
CA THR A 153 3.00 8.98 0.57
C THR A 153 2.49 7.55 0.73
N SER A 154 3.36 6.64 1.12
CA SER A 154 3.03 5.23 1.25
C SER A 154 3.89 4.52 2.30
N ALA A 155 3.53 3.28 2.63
CA ALA A 155 4.34 2.38 3.43
C ALA A 155 5.17 1.46 2.52
N ASN A 156 6.47 1.35 2.77
CA ASN A 156 7.33 0.42 2.04
C ASN A 156 7.11 -1.01 2.56
N GLN A 157 6.21 -1.73 1.91
CA GLN A 157 5.80 -3.07 2.35
C GLN A 157 6.96 -4.07 2.40
N LYS A 158 7.87 -4.01 1.42
CA LYS A 158 9.06 -4.86 1.43
C LYS A 158 9.97 -4.54 2.61
N ALA A 159 10.23 -3.26 2.86
CA ALA A 159 11.05 -2.83 3.99
C ALA A 159 10.44 -3.20 5.35
N ILE A 160 9.10 -3.21 5.47
CA ILE A 160 8.40 -3.71 6.67
C ILE A 160 8.70 -5.20 6.88
N GLY A 161 8.62 -6.01 5.82
CA GLY A 161 8.98 -7.43 5.87
C GLY A 161 10.46 -7.63 6.23
N GLU A 162 11.36 -6.86 5.62
CA GLU A 162 12.80 -6.89 5.93
C GLU A 162 13.08 -6.48 7.39
N GLN A 163 12.35 -5.49 7.94
CA GLN A 163 12.48 -5.10 9.35
C GLN A 163 12.02 -6.22 10.29
N ASN A 164 10.95 -6.92 9.95
CA ASN A 164 10.52 -8.09 10.73
C ASN A 164 11.59 -9.19 10.73
N VAL A 165 12.22 -9.41 9.60
CA VAL A 165 13.37 -10.34 9.47
C VAL A 165 14.57 -9.86 10.27
N ALA A 166 14.87 -8.56 10.29
CA ALA A 166 15.94 -8.01 11.12
C ALA A 166 15.70 -8.29 12.61
N ASN A 167 14.45 -8.10 13.08
CA ASN A 167 14.06 -8.44 14.45
C ASN A 167 14.28 -9.94 14.77
N ALA A 168 13.89 -10.82 13.87
CA ALA A 168 14.11 -12.26 14.01
C ALA A 168 15.60 -12.60 14.03
N ASN A 169 16.41 -12.00 13.16
CA ASN A 169 17.85 -12.20 13.10
C ASN A 169 18.55 -11.74 14.38
N ASP A 170 18.15 -10.60 14.95
CA ASP A 170 18.67 -10.10 16.21
C ASP A 170 18.35 -11.04 17.38
N TRP A 171 17.13 -11.56 17.42
CA TRP A 171 16.73 -12.56 18.41
C TRP A 171 17.49 -13.87 18.23
N ILE A 172 17.62 -14.38 17.00
CA ILE A 172 18.41 -15.58 16.67
C ILE A 172 19.86 -15.41 17.13
N ALA A 173 20.47 -14.27 16.86
CA ALA A 173 21.85 -14.01 17.25
C ALA A 173 22.04 -14.03 18.77
N LYS A 174 21.07 -13.55 19.54
CA LYS A 174 21.09 -13.53 21.02
C LYS A 174 20.78 -14.89 21.61
N THR A 175 19.79 -15.61 21.06
CA THR A 175 19.27 -16.87 21.60
C THR A 175 20.14 -18.06 21.19
N PHE A 176 20.69 -18.02 19.98
CA PHE A 176 21.49 -19.09 19.40
C PHE A 176 22.90 -18.60 18.96
N PRO A 177 23.72 -18.05 19.87
CA PRO A 177 25.02 -17.45 19.49
C PRO A 177 25.95 -18.45 18.80
N ASP A 178 25.94 -19.71 19.22
CA ASP A 178 26.81 -20.79 18.72
C ASP A 178 26.10 -21.70 17.69
N ALA A 179 24.94 -21.32 17.19
CA ALA A 179 24.22 -22.12 16.20
C ALA A 179 25.05 -22.34 14.94
N ALA A 180 25.08 -23.58 14.48
CA ALA A 180 25.70 -23.95 13.21
C ALA A 180 24.86 -23.47 12.02
N ASP A 181 25.45 -23.47 10.82
CA ASP A 181 24.72 -23.19 9.61
C ASP A 181 23.51 -24.13 9.44
N LYS A 182 22.38 -23.57 9.01
CA LYS A 182 21.13 -24.31 8.79
C LYS A 182 20.60 -25.09 10.01
N SER A 183 20.85 -24.57 11.23
CA SER A 183 20.40 -25.24 12.46
C SER A 183 19.19 -24.60 13.13
N VAL A 184 18.86 -23.34 12.82
CA VAL A 184 17.68 -22.65 13.37
C VAL A 184 16.49 -22.86 12.42
N LYS A 185 15.56 -23.70 12.86
CA LYS A 185 14.40 -24.13 12.08
C LYS A 185 13.35 -23.04 12.04
N THR A 186 13.09 -22.51 10.84
CA THR A 186 12.24 -21.33 10.63
C THR A 186 11.14 -21.62 9.62
N VAL A 187 9.95 -21.07 9.84
CA VAL A 187 8.85 -21.07 8.87
C VAL A 187 8.29 -19.65 8.69
N ILE A 188 7.64 -19.41 7.55
CA ILE A 188 6.91 -18.17 7.26
C ILE A 188 5.42 -18.51 7.14
N VAL A 189 4.55 -17.65 7.68
CA VAL A 189 3.10 -17.65 7.43
C VAL A 189 2.77 -16.33 6.72
N SER A 190 2.52 -16.40 5.42
CA SER A 190 2.37 -15.24 4.54
C SER A 190 0.99 -15.15 3.88
N LEU A 191 0.67 -13.95 3.35
CA LEU A 191 -0.56 -13.70 2.58
C LEU A 191 -0.23 -12.87 1.33
N PRO A 192 0.40 -13.45 0.29
CA PRO A 192 0.82 -12.74 -0.93
C PRO A 192 -0.32 -12.61 -1.96
N ASN A 193 -1.45 -12.02 -1.59
CA ASN A 193 -2.69 -11.99 -2.38
C ASN A 193 -2.90 -10.71 -3.22
N ASN A 194 -2.03 -9.72 -3.08
CA ASN A 194 -1.97 -8.49 -3.90
C ASN A 194 -0.53 -7.98 -3.99
N GLU A 195 -0.26 -6.97 -4.81
CA GLU A 195 1.10 -6.46 -5.05
C GLU A 195 1.82 -5.99 -3.77
N ALA A 196 1.12 -5.27 -2.89
CA ALA A 196 1.68 -4.82 -1.63
C ALA A 196 2.07 -5.99 -0.71
N ASN A 197 1.19 -6.98 -0.60
CA ASN A 197 1.43 -8.18 0.19
C ASN A 197 2.50 -9.09 -0.44
N ILE A 198 2.59 -9.17 -1.76
CA ILE A 198 3.70 -9.85 -2.45
C ILE A 198 5.02 -9.18 -2.09
N ALA A 199 5.10 -7.85 -2.16
CA ALA A 199 6.31 -7.11 -1.79
C ALA A 199 6.69 -7.34 -0.31
N ARG A 200 5.72 -7.38 0.62
CA ARG A 200 5.96 -7.70 2.02
C ARG A 200 6.50 -9.13 2.18
N ALA A 201 5.89 -10.11 1.52
CA ALA A 201 6.35 -11.49 1.54
C ALA A 201 7.78 -11.64 0.99
N GLU A 202 8.15 -10.90 -0.06
CA GLU A 202 9.54 -10.82 -0.53
C GLU A 202 10.49 -10.34 0.58
N GLY A 203 10.08 -9.35 1.37
CA GLY A 203 10.84 -8.89 2.54
C GLY A 203 10.99 -10.00 3.59
N LEU A 204 9.92 -10.74 3.91
CA LEU A 204 9.97 -11.86 4.86
C LEU A 204 10.89 -12.99 4.41
N ARG A 205 10.92 -13.28 3.10
CA ARG A 205 11.75 -14.35 2.54
C ARG A 205 13.25 -14.09 2.67
N THR A 206 13.68 -12.84 2.93
CA THR A 206 15.10 -12.50 3.17
C THR A 206 15.66 -13.16 4.44
N ILE A 207 14.82 -13.75 5.31
CA ILE A 207 15.28 -14.56 6.43
C ILE A 207 16.17 -15.74 5.98
N ALA A 208 15.97 -16.23 4.76
CA ALA A 208 16.78 -17.31 4.18
C ALA A 208 18.24 -16.91 3.91
N ASP A 209 18.54 -15.60 3.88
CA ASP A 209 19.89 -15.07 3.70
C ASP A 209 20.75 -15.22 4.99
N ASN A 210 20.12 -15.45 6.15
CA ASN A 210 20.85 -15.75 7.38
C ASN A 210 21.40 -17.17 7.33
N PRO A 211 22.75 -17.36 7.37
CA PRO A 211 23.35 -18.69 7.23
C PRO A 211 22.91 -19.67 8.33
N LYS A 212 22.57 -19.19 9.53
CA LYS A 212 22.11 -20.04 10.64
C LYS A 212 20.69 -20.60 10.41
N VAL A 213 19.89 -19.94 9.57
CA VAL A 213 18.48 -20.27 9.34
C VAL A 213 18.35 -21.42 8.35
N ASP A 214 17.52 -22.39 8.70
CA ASP A 214 16.97 -23.40 7.81
C ASP A 214 15.47 -23.06 7.59
N LEU A 215 15.16 -22.41 6.49
CA LEU A 215 13.78 -22.10 6.13
C LEU A 215 13.10 -23.39 5.64
N LEU A 216 12.24 -23.96 6.49
CA LEU A 216 11.61 -25.27 6.27
C LEU A 216 10.43 -25.17 5.33
N ALA A 217 9.58 -24.15 5.50
CA ALA A 217 8.37 -23.95 4.74
C ALA A 217 7.91 -22.48 4.74
N GLU A 218 7.14 -22.13 3.73
CA GLU A 218 6.27 -20.96 3.72
C GLU A 218 4.83 -21.43 3.54
N TYR A 219 3.97 -21.10 4.51
CA TYR A 219 2.53 -21.38 4.48
C TYR A 219 1.81 -20.16 3.94
N GLU A 220 1.41 -20.21 2.67
CA GLU A 220 0.73 -19.10 1.99
C GLU A 220 -0.78 -19.17 2.23
N MET A 221 -1.30 -18.14 2.89
CA MET A 221 -2.74 -17.94 3.08
C MET A 221 -3.36 -17.42 1.77
N THR A 222 -4.65 -17.72 1.58
CA THR A 222 -5.42 -17.24 0.41
C THR A 222 -6.31 -16.04 0.74
N ALA A 223 -6.60 -15.84 2.00
CA ALA A 223 -7.36 -14.72 2.55
C ALA A 223 -6.91 -14.44 3.99
N GLU A 224 -7.25 -13.28 4.52
CA GLU A 224 -7.01 -12.96 5.94
C GLU A 224 -8.05 -13.69 6.81
N ASP A 225 -7.88 -15.01 6.92
CA ASP A 225 -8.72 -15.93 7.69
C ASP A 225 -7.89 -16.55 8.81
N MET A 226 -8.19 -16.16 10.04
CA MET A 226 -7.44 -16.62 11.23
C MET A 226 -7.53 -18.12 11.44
N SER A 227 -8.62 -18.77 11.01
CA SER A 227 -8.74 -20.23 11.07
C SER A 227 -7.75 -20.93 10.14
N GLN A 228 -7.42 -20.33 9.00
CA GLN A 228 -6.38 -20.82 8.10
C GLN A 228 -4.99 -20.76 8.75
N ALA A 229 -4.67 -19.64 9.42
CA ALA A 229 -3.42 -19.49 10.15
C ALA A 229 -3.28 -20.53 11.28
N GLN A 230 -4.37 -20.79 12.03
CA GLN A 230 -4.40 -21.82 13.08
C GLN A 230 -4.18 -23.22 12.52
N ASN A 231 -4.83 -23.56 11.39
CA ASN A 231 -4.63 -24.85 10.71
C ASN A 231 -3.19 -25.05 10.23
N PHE A 232 -2.52 -23.95 9.79
CA PHE A 232 -1.11 -24.02 9.42
C PHE A 232 -0.21 -24.29 10.64
N VAL A 233 -0.55 -23.81 11.83
CA VAL A 233 0.17 -24.20 13.06
C VAL A 233 0.04 -25.69 13.32
N ASP A 234 -1.15 -26.28 13.21
CA ASP A 234 -1.36 -27.71 13.41
C ASP A 234 -0.56 -28.53 12.37
N GLN A 235 -0.57 -28.10 11.12
CA GLN A 235 0.23 -28.73 10.05
C GLN A 235 1.73 -28.60 10.33
N MET A 236 2.20 -27.41 10.67
CA MET A 236 3.60 -27.12 11.02
C MET A 236 4.08 -28.01 12.15
N MET A 237 3.32 -28.16 13.22
CA MET A 237 3.71 -28.98 14.38
C MET A 237 3.76 -30.48 14.06
N ILE A 238 3.08 -30.94 13.02
CA ILE A 238 3.16 -32.32 12.52
C ILE A 238 4.39 -32.49 11.61
N GLU A 239 4.59 -31.55 10.67
CA GLU A 239 5.64 -31.65 9.65
C GLU A 239 7.02 -31.25 10.20
N HIS A 240 7.05 -30.26 11.08
CA HIS A 240 8.27 -29.62 11.62
C HIS A 240 8.18 -29.44 13.15
N PRO A 241 8.12 -30.52 13.94
CA PRO A 241 7.97 -30.45 15.39
C PRO A 241 9.16 -29.79 16.10
N ASP A 242 10.27 -29.58 15.40
CA ASP A 242 11.50 -28.94 15.86
C ASP A 242 11.63 -27.47 15.40
N VAL A 243 10.55 -26.87 14.88
CA VAL A 243 10.50 -25.44 14.52
C VAL A 243 10.82 -24.56 15.74
N GLN A 244 11.54 -23.47 15.52
CA GLN A 244 12.00 -22.54 16.55
C GLN A 244 11.57 -21.10 16.28
N VAL A 245 11.36 -20.74 15.02
CA VAL A 245 11.01 -19.37 14.61
C VAL A 245 9.85 -19.40 13.64
N VAL A 246 8.83 -18.58 13.91
CA VAL A 246 7.71 -18.35 13.00
C VAL A 246 7.67 -16.87 12.65
N ILE A 247 7.65 -16.55 11.34
CA ILE A 247 7.59 -15.18 10.82
C ILE A 247 6.23 -14.97 10.16
N CYS A 248 5.45 -14.02 10.67
CA CYS A 248 4.08 -13.78 10.25
C CYS A 248 3.95 -12.48 9.45
N HIS A 249 3.06 -12.50 8.47
CA HIS A 249 2.82 -11.41 7.52
C HIS A 249 2.12 -10.20 8.15
N PHE A 250 1.20 -10.43 9.10
CA PHE A 250 0.40 -9.40 9.78
C PHE A 250 0.29 -9.67 11.28
N ALA A 251 -0.09 -8.63 12.04
CA ALA A 251 -0.37 -8.74 13.47
C ALA A 251 -1.49 -9.76 13.77
N SER A 252 -2.58 -9.72 12.99
CA SER A 252 -3.71 -10.64 13.10
C SER A 252 -3.28 -12.11 12.91
N ILE A 253 -2.41 -12.38 11.94
CA ILE A 253 -1.85 -13.72 11.69
C ILE A 253 -0.97 -14.16 12.86
N ALA A 254 -0.07 -13.27 13.33
CA ALA A 254 0.81 -13.60 14.46
C ALA A 254 0.02 -13.91 15.74
N MET A 255 -1.07 -13.17 15.99
CA MET A 255 -1.95 -13.44 17.13
C MET A 255 -2.67 -14.79 17.02
N ALA A 256 -3.16 -15.14 15.83
CA ALA A 256 -3.80 -16.44 15.60
C ALA A 256 -2.81 -17.61 15.73
N VAL A 257 -1.59 -17.42 15.23
CA VAL A 257 -0.47 -18.36 15.37
C VAL A 257 -0.11 -18.53 16.85
N ASP A 258 0.09 -17.43 17.60
CA ASP A 258 0.38 -17.47 19.04
C ASP A 258 -0.70 -18.20 19.85
N GLU A 259 -1.98 -17.91 19.55
CA GLU A 259 -3.09 -18.55 20.20
C GLU A 259 -3.10 -20.08 19.98
N GLN A 260 -2.93 -20.53 18.74
CA GLN A 260 -2.91 -21.97 18.43
C GLN A 260 -1.67 -22.67 19.02
N LEU A 261 -0.51 -22.00 19.05
CA LEU A 261 0.70 -22.52 19.64
C LEU A 261 0.57 -22.81 21.15
N GLN A 262 -0.37 -22.15 21.86
CA GLN A 262 -0.61 -22.45 23.28
C GLN A 262 -1.06 -23.91 23.48
N ALA A 263 -1.74 -24.53 22.50
CA ALA A 263 -2.09 -25.95 22.56
C ALA A 263 -0.85 -26.88 22.49
N TYR A 264 0.22 -26.41 21.91
CA TYR A 264 1.48 -27.16 21.75
C TYR A 264 2.57 -26.75 22.74
N ARG A 265 2.26 -25.84 23.67
CA ARG A 265 3.23 -25.23 24.59
C ARG A 265 4.12 -26.22 25.31
N ASN A 266 3.57 -27.37 25.76
CA ASN A 266 4.33 -28.41 26.45
C ASN A 266 5.30 -29.20 25.55
N GLN A 267 5.20 -29.01 24.22
CA GLN A 267 6.05 -29.63 23.22
C GLN A 267 7.16 -28.66 22.74
N LEU A 268 7.02 -27.37 23.04
CA LEU A 268 7.93 -26.32 22.61
C LEU A 268 8.92 -25.97 23.72
N ASP A 269 10.17 -25.68 23.32
CA ASP A 269 11.12 -25.01 24.19
C ASP A 269 10.83 -23.50 24.15
N VAL A 270 10.03 -23.03 25.12
CA VAL A 270 9.50 -21.65 25.13
C VAL A 270 10.56 -20.57 25.23
N GLU A 271 11.77 -20.90 25.74
CA GLU A 271 12.89 -19.98 25.82
C GLU A 271 13.62 -19.85 24.46
N HIS A 272 13.51 -20.88 23.63
CA HIS A 272 14.14 -20.98 22.32
C HIS A 272 13.11 -21.00 21.18
N PHE A 273 11.90 -20.47 21.43
CA PHE A 273 10.84 -20.34 20.42
C PHE A 273 10.34 -18.91 20.35
N ALA A 274 10.14 -18.41 19.13
CA ALA A 274 9.67 -17.04 18.88
C ALA A 274 8.75 -16.92 17.68
N VAL A 275 7.79 -15.99 17.79
CA VAL A 275 6.94 -15.50 16.69
C VAL A 275 7.29 -14.03 16.44
N PHE A 276 7.42 -13.66 15.18
CA PHE A 276 7.68 -12.29 14.74
C PHE A 276 6.55 -11.82 13.83
N SER A 277 6.22 -10.53 13.92
CA SER A 277 5.06 -9.94 13.25
C SER A 277 5.41 -8.74 12.39
N CYS A 278 4.55 -8.42 11.42
CA CYS A 278 4.44 -7.08 10.88
C CYS A 278 3.19 -6.38 11.45
N ASP A 279 3.19 -5.05 11.33
CA ASP A 279 2.19 -4.12 11.86
C ASP A 279 2.18 -4.03 13.39
N TYR A 280 1.44 -3.03 13.92
CA TYR A 280 1.40 -2.77 15.36
C TYR A 280 0.02 -2.29 15.77
N ASP A 281 -0.54 -2.91 16.80
CA ASP A 281 -1.73 -2.46 17.49
C ASP A 281 -1.63 -2.77 19.00
N ASP A 282 -2.55 -2.24 19.79
CA ASP A 282 -2.55 -2.39 21.25
C ASP A 282 -2.71 -3.86 21.70
N THR A 283 -3.38 -4.69 20.91
CA THR A 283 -3.57 -6.12 21.22
C THR A 283 -2.26 -6.88 21.02
N LEU A 284 -1.61 -6.66 19.88
CA LEU A 284 -0.27 -7.21 19.63
C LEU A 284 0.73 -6.75 20.68
N ALA A 285 0.72 -5.45 21.03
CA ALA A 285 1.57 -4.88 22.06
C ALA A 285 1.41 -5.59 23.40
N SER A 286 0.16 -5.87 23.83
CA SER A 286 -0.14 -6.61 25.05
C SER A 286 0.42 -8.04 25.01
N LYS A 287 0.30 -8.73 23.86
CA LYS A 287 0.86 -10.06 23.64
C LYS A 287 2.40 -10.05 23.68
N MET A 288 3.02 -9.03 23.08
CA MET A 288 4.48 -8.85 23.12
C MET A 288 4.97 -8.71 24.56
N VAL A 289 4.33 -7.87 25.38
CA VAL A 289 4.69 -7.72 26.81
C VAL A 289 4.52 -9.04 27.56
N SER A 290 3.42 -9.79 27.34
CA SER A 290 3.19 -11.11 27.93
C SER A 290 4.28 -12.12 27.56
N SER A 291 4.94 -11.95 26.42
CA SER A 291 6.03 -12.85 26.01
C SER A 291 7.26 -12.77 26.91
N LEU A 292 7.48 -11.65 27.60
CA LEU A 292 8.56 -11.49 28.58
C LEU A 292 8.38 -12.41 29.81
N GLN A 293 7.16 -12.87 30.04
CA GLN A 293 6.80 -13.83 31.08
C GLN A 293 6.56 -15.23 30.51
N ASN A 294 6.89 -15.43 29.25
CA ASN A 294 6.63 -16.65 28.49
C ASN A 294 5.14 -17.01 28.36
N GLU A 295 4.21 -16.05 28.47
CA GLU A 295 2.77 -16.27 28.30
C GLU A 295 2.34 -16.18 26.82
N SER A 296 3.14 -15.52 25.98
CA SER A 296 3.02 -15.44 24.53
C SER A 296 4.36 -15.78 23.87
N PHE A 297 4.37 -16.04 22.57
CA PHE A 297 5.58 -16.29 21.78
C PHE A 297 5.99 -15.09 20.92
N ILE A 298 5.17 -14.02 20.87
CA ILE A 298 5.40 -12.86 19.99
C ILE A 298 6.48 -11.95 20.63
N ARG A 299 7.65 -11.85 19.98
CA ARG A 299 8.81 -11.14 20.54
C ARG A 299 9.00 -9.73 20.00
N ALA A 300 8.68 -9.52 18.72
CA ALA A 300 8.86 -8.22 18.08
C ALA A 300 7.96 -8.06 16.85
N THR A 301 7.83 -6.81 16.39
CA THR A 301 7.14 -6.47 15.15
C THR A 301 7.90 -5.42 14.37
N GLY A 302 7.85 -5.52 13.03
CA GLY A 302 8.24 -4.46 12.10
C GLY A 302 7.00 -3.74 11.58
N THR A 303 7.02 -2.40 11.57
CA THR A 303 5.92 -1.60 11.06
C THR A 303 6.44 -0.30 10.47
N TYR A 304 5.57 0.57 10.01
CA TYR A 304 5.93 1.94 9.66
C TYR A 304 5.41 2.91 10.71
N ASN A 305 6.10 4.05 10.85
CA ASN A 305 5.62 5.16 11.65
C ASN A 305 4.82 6.10 10.73
N PRO A 306 3.50 6.18 10.84
CA PRO A 306 2.71 7.08 10.02
C PRO A 306 2.89 8.51 10.54
N GLU A 307 3.95 9.18 10.10
CA GLU A 307 4.14 10.61 10.33
C GLU A 307 3.14 11.40 9.48
N LEU A 308 1.87 11.39 9.87
CA LEU A 308 0.74 11.91 9.09
C LEU A 308 0.87 13.39 8.73
N ASN A 309 1.63 14.18 9.53
CA ASN A 309 1.96 15.56 9.23
C ASN A 309 2.79 15.70 7.93
N LEU A 310 3.58 14.70 7.56
CA LEU A 310 4.38 14.71 6.34
C LEU A 310 3.54 14.67 5.06
N ILE A 311 2.31 14.15 5.12
CA ILE A 311 1.41 14.11 3.95
C ILE A 311 1.20 15.51 3.39
N PHE A 312 0.87 16.49 4.25
CA PHE A 312 0.71 17.88 3.81
C PHE A 312 2.02 18.48 3.30
N GLU A 313 3.12 18.26 4.03
CA GLU A 313 4.44 18.79 3.68
C GLU A 313 4.93 18.24 2.34
N VAL A 314 4.76 16.95 2.09
CA VAL A 314 5.07 16.32 0.79
C VAL A 314 4.17 16.88 -0.31
N THR A 315 2.86 17.02 -0.04
CA THR A 315 1.92 17.64 -1.00
C THR A 315 2.35 19.03 -1.41
N MET A 316 2.91 19.80 -0.48
CA MET A 316 3.38 21.18 -0.72
C MET A 316 4.82 21.27 -1.26
N GLY A 317 5.46 20.16 -1.57
CA GLY A 317 6.81 20.13 -2.11
C GLY A 317 7.91 20.52 -1.13
N GLN A 318 7.70 20.26 0.15
CA GLN A 318 8.71 20.53 1.19
C GLN A 318 9.73 19.38 1.30
N HIS A 319 9.40 18.21 0.76
CA HIS A 319 10.19 16.99 0.79
C HIS A 319 10.55 16.46 -0.61
N ASP A 320 10.58 17.30 -1.64
CA ASP A 320 10.84 16.90 -3.03
C ASP A 320 12.14 16.10 -3.20
N SER A 321 13.19 16.47 -2.45
CA SER A 321 14.50 15.81 -2.51
C SER A 321 14.52 14.39 -1.93
N GLU A 322 13.47 14.02 -1.20
CA GLU A 322 13.33 12.72 -0.53
C GLU A 322 12.42 11.76 -1.30
N LEU A 323 11.81 12.23 -2.39
CA LEU A 323 10.95 11.40 -3.22
C LEU A 323 11.77 10.43 -4.06
N THR A 324 11.21 9.23 -4.28
CA THR A 324 11.76 8.26 -5.25
C THR A 324 11.59 8.76 -6.68
N ALA A 325 12.14 8.02 -7.66
CA ALA A 325 11.92 8.32 -9.09
C ALA A 325 10.43 8.27 -9.49
N GLU A 326 9.64 7.49 -8.76
CA GLU A 326 8.18 7.39 -8.91
C GLU A 326 7.43 8.45 -8.08
N LYS A 327 8.12 9.46 -7.55
CA LYS A 327 7.54 10.56 -6.75
C LYS A 327 6.90 10.11 -5.45
N ILE A 328 7.50 9.12 -4.76
CA ILE A 328 6.99 8.57 -3.53
C ILE A 328 7.86 8.96 -2.35
N PHE A 329 7.19 9.38 -1.28
CA PHE A 329 7.73 9.45 0.07
C PHE A 329 7.28 8.22 0.87
N PHE A 330 8.22 7.40 1.29
CA PHE A 330 7.91 6.27 2.15
C PHE A 330 8.01 6.67 3.61
N PHE A 331 6.96 6.37 4.40
CA PHE A 331 7.03 6.50 5.84
C PHE A 331 8.19 5.69 6.41
N PRO A 332 8.88 6.22 7.44
CA PRO A 332 9.95 5.49 8.09
C PRO A 332 9.49 4.14 8.63
N VAL A 333 10.26 3.11 8.39
CA VAL A 333 10.03 1.79 8.97
C VAL A 333 10.64 1.77 10.37
N VAL A 334 9.89 1.25 11.34
CA VAL A 334 10.26 1.16 12.74
C VAL A 334 10.08 -0.26 13.26
N SER A 335 10.76 -0.54 14.35
CA SER A 335 10.70 -1.81 15.07
C SER A 335 10.26 -1.58 16.50
N PHE A 336 9.48 -2.53 17.02
CA PHE A 336 9.18 -2.62 18.45
C PHE A 336 9.48 -4.03 18.92
N THR A 337 10.32 -4.14 19.95
CA THR A 337 10.51 -5.37 20.70
C THR A 337 9.56 -5.43 21.90
N ALA A 338 9.41 -6.61 22.49
CA ALA A 338 8.61 -6.76 23.71
C ALA A 338 9.14 -5.85 24.85
N GLU A 339 10.47 -5.70 24.94
CA GLU A 339 11.14 -4.84 25.91
C GLU A 339 10.84 -3.36 25.66
N ASP A 340 10.87 -2.90 24.40
CA ASP A 340 10.55 -1.51 24.05
C ASP A 340 9.13 -1.15 24.47
N VAL A 341 8.17 -2.04 24.15
CA VAL A 341 6.76 -1.85 24.51
C VAL A 341 6.56 -1.84 26.02
N ALA A 342 7.21 -2.74 26.76
CA ALA A 342 7.11 -2.78 28.20
C ALA A 342 7.75 -1.54 28.88
N ALA A 343 8.81 -0.99 28.29
CA ALA A 343 9.46 0.22 28.80
C ALA A 343 8.66 1.50 28.58
N ALA A 344 7.72 1.50 27.60
CA ALA A 344 6.86 2.62 27.26
C ALA A 344 5.56 2.69 28.07
N GLN A 345 5.19 1.62 28.82
CA GLN A 345 4.02 1.53 29.69
C GLN A 345 4.36 2.01 31.10
#